data_a61453cfd8f1335c65c48dc0fbb78b17
#
_entry.id   a61453cfd8f1335c65c48dc0fbb78b17
#
_cell.length_a   1.000
_cell.length_b   1.000
_cell.length_c   1.000
_cell.angle_alpha   90.00
_cell.angle_beta   90.00
_cell.angle_gamma   90.00
#
_symmetry.space_group_name_H-M   'P 1'
#
loop_
_entity.id
_entity.type
_entity.pdbx_description
1 polymer ?
#
loop_
_entity_poly.entity_id
_entity_poly.type
_entity_poly.pdbx_seq_one_letter_code
_entity_poly.pdbx_strand_id
1 'polypeptide(L)'
;GYKRLKLIEVDESNSTSKLMLGKFEYNTSRNLPARDSKDFDHWGYYNGKSNTTFFPTEGADRSPSFAHTTANILTRVYNNLGGYVDYEYENNKLINGSIVGGVRVKNIKRYDGAGNCLTTNYSYANGSGVIIYSNNDYTDNWNTGGKFCYLHDDKNTSVYYSTVTETLSNGSKIVSSYTDLMDGPDEPSMRHINRIESEGICNDAPTVFPNSSRFWRRALLREEIQYSSTRQEVKRVQYKYEFKKHVRKEIKGYYVHEYNMPTGALLSNLIVYSWLSEPIYVDSVRITGVDIPTTVTKYTYDPTYYLPVEEKVVYDRGDTYRVKTKYPFSFQAQGNL
;
A
#
# COMPACT_ATOMS: atom_id res chain seq x y z
N GLY A 1 7.95 11.33 -25.33
CA GLY A 1 6.95 10.56 -26.06
C GLY A 1 5.79 10.08 -25.20
N TYR A 2 4.60 10.14 -25.76
CA TYR A 2 3.35 9.78 -25.07
C TYR A 2 3.06 8.27 -25.07
N LYS A 3 3.82 7.48 -25.83
CA LYS A 3 3.56 6.04 -25.98
C LYS A 3 3.94 5.26 -24.72
N ARG A 4 3.06 4.36 -24.30
CA ARG A 4 3.26 3.40 -23.20
C ARG A 4 2.92 2.01 -23.71
N LEU A 5 3.62 0.99 -23.20
CA LEU A 5 3.24 -0.39 -23.45
C LEU A 5 1.96 -0.70 -22.68
N LYS A 6 1.04 -1.42 -23.34
CA LYS A 6 -0.18 -1.95 -22.74
C LYS A 6 -0.30 -3.41 -23.12
N LEU A 7 -0.64 -4.24 -22.15
CA LEU A 7 -1.04 -5.61 -22.40
C LEU A 7 -2.50 -5.60 -22.88
N ILE A 8 -2.74 -5.87 -24.15
CA ILE A 8 -4.10 -5.86 -24.71
C ILE A 8 -4.68 -7.26 -24.90
N GLU A 9 -3.84 -8.27 -25.10
CA GLU A 9 -4.27 -9.65 -25.32
C GLU A 9 -3.15 -10.62 -24.94
N VAL A 10 -3.53 -11.77 -24.43
CA VAL A 10 -2.65 -12.93 -24.18
C VAL A 10 -3.24 -14.11 -24.93
N ASP A 11 -2.43 -14.75 -25.77
CA ASP A 11 -2.81 -15.87 -26.57
C ASP A 11 -1.87 -17.05 -26.38
N GLU A 12 -2.42 -18.24 -26.51
CA GLU A 12 -1.66 -19.47 -26.76
C GLU A 12 -1.76 -19.82 -28.24
N SER A 13 -0.63 -20.02 -28.89
CA SER A 13 -0.59 -20.33 -30.32
C SER A 13 0.33 -21.49 -30.65
N ASN A 14 -0.09 -22.28 -31.60
CA ASN A 14 0.75 -23.27 -32.27
C ASN A 14 0.80 -22.95 -33.77
N SER A 15 1.40 -23.82 -34.58
CA SER A 15 1.57 -23.61 -36.05
C SER A 15 0.25 -23.46 -36.81
N THR A 16 -0.89 -23.88 -36.25
CA THR A 16 -2.17 -23.98 -36.96
C THR A 16 -3.34 -23.28 -36.27
N SER A 17 -3.23 -22.95 -35.00
CA SER A 17 -4.32 -22.36 -34.21
C SER A 17 -3.82 -21.34 -33.22
N LYS A 18 -4.70 -20.39 -32.90
CA LYS A 18 -4.52 -19.35 -31.88
C LYS A 18 -5.71 -19.40 -30.92
N LEU A 19 -5.46 -19.51 -29.63
CA LEU A 19 -6.47 -19.46 -28.58
C LEU A 19 -6.24 -18.21 -27.72
N MET A 20 -7.19 -17.31 -27.71
CA MET A 20 -7.17 -16.16 -26.80
C MET A 20 -7.36 -16.65 -25.38
N LEU A 21 -6.42 -16.37 -24.48
CA LEU A 21 -6.51 -16.66 -23.05
C LEU A 21 -7.11 -15.50 -22.26
N GLY A 22 -6.86 -14.27 -22.70
CA GLY A 22 -7.41 -13.08 -22.08
C GLY A 22 -7.23 -11.83 -22.92
N LYS A 23 -8.20 -10.91 -22.85
CA LYS A 23 -8.13 -9.59 -23.49
C LYS A 23 -8.41 -8.52 -22.47
N PHE A 24 -7.72 -7.38 -22.57
CA PHE A 24 -7.73 -6.30 -21.60
C PHE A 24 -8.15 -4.98 -22.25
N GLU A 25 -9.09 -4.30 -21.62
CA GLU A 25 -9.53 -2.97 -22.02
C GLU A 25 -9.21 -1.94 -20.96
N TYR A 26 -8.89 -0.73 -21.41
CA TYR A 26 -8.45 0.36 -20.57
C TYR A 26 -9.27 1.62 -20.85
N ASN A 27 -9.36 2.50 -19.84
CA ASN A 27 -9.95 3.81 -20.03
C ASN A 27 -9.10 4.65 -21.00
N THR A 28 -9.60 4.84 -22.23
CA THR A 28 -8.96 5.60 -23.28
C THR A 28 -9.54 7.01 -23.44
N SER A 29 -10.39 7.47 -22.52
CA SER A 29 -11.00 8.79 -22.57
C SER A 29 -9.98 9.92 -22.53
N ARG A 30 -8.78 9.65 -21.99
CA ARG A 30 -7.67 10.58 -21.90
C ARG A 30 -6.34 9.88 -22.17
N ASN A 31 -5.42 10.62 -22.78
CA ASN A 31 -4.05 10.17 -22.95
C ASN A 31 -3.24 10.41 -21.67
N LEU A 32 -2.26 9.55 -21.41
CA LEU A 32 -1.25 9.81 -20.39
C LEU A 32 -0.35 10.97 -20.84
N PRO A 33 0.18 11.77 -19.92
CA PRO A 33 1.09 12.87 -20.26
C PRO A 33 2.45 12.32 -20.74
N ALA A 34 3.29 13.20 -21.24
CA ALA A 34 4.70 12.89 -21.50
C ALA A 34 5.38 12.43 -20.18
N ARG A 35 6.47 11.66 -20.29
CA ARG A 35 7.17 11.13 -19.11
C ARG A 35 7.82 12.20 -18.25
N ASP A 36 8.19 13.30 -18.87
CA ASP A 36 8.78 14.51 -18.29
C ASP A 36 7.76 15.57 -17.90
N SER A 37 6.44 15.26 -18.02
CA SER A 37 5.36 16.15 -17.59
C SER A 37 5.46 16.42 -16.09
N LYS A 38 5.05 17.64 -15.72
CA LYS A 38 4.92 18.09 -14.33
C LYS A 38 3.48 18.02 -13.82
N ASP A 39 2.58 17.41 -14.60
CA ASP A 39 1.15 17.31 -14.33
C ASP A 39 0.84 16.19 -13.34
N PHE A 40 1.33 16.31 -12.13
CA PHE A 40 1.09 15.35 -11.06
C PHE A 40 0.49 16.02 -9.84
N ASP A 41 -0.36 15.29 -9.15
CA ASP A 41 -0.85 15.69 -7.84
C ASP A 41 0.23 15.53 -6.74
N HIS A 42 -0.13 15.81 -5.49
CA HIS A 42 0.79 15.69 -4.36
C HIS A 42 1.35 14.27 -4.16
N TRP A 43 0.65 13.25 -4.63
CA TRP A 43 1.01 11.83 -4.47
C TRP A 43 1.66 11.24 -5.73
N GLY A 44 1.85 12.05 -6.79
CA GLY A 44 2.51 11.65 -8.03
C GLY A 44 1.57 11.06 -9.08
N TYR A 45 0.25 11.14 -8.91
CA TYR A 45 -0.70 10.73 -9.92
C TYR A 45 -0.97 11.85 -10.91
N TYR A 46 -1.19 11.46 -12.17
CA TYR A 46 -1.52 12.40 -13.24
C TYR A 46 -2.79 13.20 -12.90
N ASN A 47 -2.70 14.52 -12.93
CA ASN A 47 -3.80 15.42 -12.61
C ASN A 47 -4.25 16.36 -13.73
N GLY A 48 -3.52 16.41 -14.85
CA GLY A 48 -3.90 17.15 -16.06
C GLY A 48 -4.01 18.66 -15.90
N LYS A 49 -3.22 19.25 -14.99
CA LYS A 49 -3.28 20.68 -14.66
C LYS A 49 -2.38 21.56 -15.51
N SER A 50 -1.67 20.97 -16.48
CA SER A 50 -0.74 21.67 -17.38
C SER A 50 0.33 22.46 -16.62
N ASN A 51 0.86 21.85 -15.55
CA ASN A 51 1.86 22.47 -14.71
C ASN A 51 3.18 22.68 -15.44
N THR A 52 3.72 23.90 -15.39
CA THR A 52 5.06 24.23 -15.93
C THR A 52 6.16 24.04 -14.89
N THR A 53 5.80 23.94 -13.61
CA THR A 53 6.67 23.68 -12.47
C THR A 53 6.11 22.57 -11.59
N PHE A 54 6.89 22.07 -10.65
CA PHE A 54 6.41 21.15 -9.62
C PHE A 54 5.96 21.86 -8.33
N PHE A 55 6.20 23.16 -8.22
CA PHE A 55 6.05 23.90 -6.97
C PHE A 55 4.77 24.71 -6.92
N PRO A 56 3.92 24.49 -5.90
CA PRO A 56 2.75 25.34 -5.67
C PRO A 56 3.11 26.82 -5.49
N THR A 57 4.26 27.13 -4.87
CA THR A 57 4.78 28.50 -4.72
C THR A 57 5.13 29.19 -6.04
N GLU A 58 5.36 28.40 -7.09
CA GLU A 58 5.59 28.88 -8.45
C GLU A 58 4.34 28.71 -9.35
N GLY A 59 3.17 28.43 -8.78
CA GLY A 59 1.89 28.34 -9.46
C GLY A 59 1.46 26.94 -9.89
N ALA A 60 2.12 25.85 -9.44
CA ALA A 60 1.65 24.50 -9.74
C ALA A 60 0.37 24.15 -8.99
N ASP A 61 -0.65 23.69 -9.70
CA ASP A 61 -1.84 23.07 -9.11
C ASP A 61 -1.59 21.57 -8.89
N ARG A 62 -1.42 21.17 -7.63
CA ARG A 62 -1.15 19.79 -7.23
C ARG A 62 -2.40 19.07 -6.70
N SER A 63 -3.59 19.61 -6.95
CA SER A 63 -4.85 18.96 -6.57
C SER A 63 -5.06 17.65 -7.38
N PRO A 64 -5.64 16.60 -6.76
CA PRO A 64 -5.94 15.35 -7.47
C PRO A 64 -7.08 15.53 -8.48
N SER A 65 -7.07 14.73 -9.54
CA SER A 65 -8.11 14.72 -10.58
C SER A 65 -8.47 13.29 -10.95
N PHE A 66 -9.70 12.87 -10.59
CA PHE A 66 -10.20 11.53 -10.91
C PHE A 66 -10.10 11.20 -12.40
N ALA A 67 -10.56 12.12 -13.25
CA ALA A 67 -10.61 11.92 -14.69
C ALA A 67 -9.23 11.71 -15.34
N HIS A 68 -8.18 12.31 -14.76
CA HIS A 68 -6.83 12.18 -15.25
C HIS A 68 -6.09 11.01 -14.60
N THR A 69 -6.28 10.80 -13.31
CA THR A 69 -5.71 9.64 -12.58
C THR A 69 -6.20 8.31 -13.17
N THR A 70 -7.44 8.25 -13.68
CA THR A 70 -7.99 7.06 -14.33
C THR A 70 -7.60 6.89 -15.80
N ALA A 71 -6.78 7.78 -16.37
CA ALA A 71 -6.30 7.64 -17.75
C ALA A 71 -5.51 6.33 -17.90
N ASN A 72 -5.91 5.50 -18.85
CA ASN A 72 -5.34 4.18 -19.12
C ASN A 72 -5.41 3.17 -17.95
N ILE A 73 -6.30 3.36 -16.98
CA ILE A 73 -6.59 2.33 -15.99
C ILE A 73 -7.35 1.16 -16.64
N LEU A 74 -7.11 -0.05 -16.12
CA LEU A 74 -7.82 -1.26 -16.58
C LEU A 74 -9.32 -1.15 -16.24
N THR A 75 -10.18 -1.34 -17.25
CA THR A 75 -11.65 -1.26 -17.07
C THR A 75 -12.33 -2.59 -17.29
N ARG A 76 -11.75 -3.46 -18.14
CA ARG A 76 -12.36 -4.77 -18.44
C ARG A 76 -11.31 -5.83 -18.75
N VAL A 77 -11.60 -7.06 -18.32
CA VAL A 77 -10.84 -8.26 -18.65
C VAL A 77 -11.80 -9.31 -19.20
N TYR A 78 -11.53 -9.81 -20.40
CA TYR A 78 -12.25 -10.94 -21.00
C TYR A 78 -11.52 -12.23 -20.74
N ASN A 79 -12.28 -13.33 -20.58
CA ASN A 79 -11.76 -14.69 -20.62
C ASN A 79 -12.02 -15.34 -22.00
N ASN A 80 -11.50 -16.54 -22.18
CA ASN A 80 -11.65 -17.31 -23.43
C ASN A 80 -13.04 -17.97 -23.62
N LEU A 81 -13.92 -17.88 -22.61
CA LEU A 81 -15.26 -18.50 -22.64
C LEU A 81 -16.37 -17.48 -22.89
N GLY A 82 -16.04 -16.25 -23.29
CA GLY A 82 -16.98 -15.17 -23.56
C GLY A 82 -17.43 -14.39 -22.32
N GLY A 83 -16.99 -14.79 -21.12
CA GLY A 83 -17.22 -14.02 -19.90
C GLY A 83 -16.24 -12.86 -19.80
N TYR A 84 -16.59 -11.87 -18.97
CA TYR A 84 -15.73 -10.73 -18.69
C TYR A 84 -15.96 -10.15 -17.30
N VAL A 85 -14.99 -9.36 -16.84
CA VAL A 85 -15.03 -8.65 -15.56
C VAL A 85 -14.85 -7.16 -15.82
N ASP A 86 -15.79 -6.35 -15.33
CA ASP A 86 -15.73 -4.89 -15.33
C ASP A 86 -15.27 -4.36 -13.98
N TYR A 87 -14.46 -3.31 -14.01
CA TYR A 87 -13.96 -2.60 -12.85
C TYR A 87 -14.45 -1.16 -12.88
N GLU A 88 -15.12 -0.73 -11.83
CA GLU A 88 -15.46 0.66 -11.58
C GLU A 88 -14.61 1.20 -10.42
N TYR A 89 -14.18 2.44 -10.54
CA TYR A 89 -13.29 3.09 -9.57
C TYR A 89 -13.94 4.33 -8.97
N GLU A 90 -13.43 4.74 -7.84
CA GLU A 90 -13.75 6.02 -7.20
C GLU A 90 -12.48 6.64 -6.58
N ASN A 91 -12.56 7.93 -6.20
CA ASN A 91 -11.47 8.60 -5.50
C ASN A 91 -11.13 7.92 -4.17
N ASN A 92 -9.85 7.89 -3.84
CA ASN A 92 -9.41 7.68 -2.47
C ASN A 92 -9.86 8.84 -1.57
N LYS A 93 -10.24 8.52 -0.33
CA LYS A 93 -10.69 9.52 0.66
C LYS A 93 -10.11 9.22 2.03
N LEU A 94 -9.75 10.27 2.74
CA LEU A 94 -9.44 10.19 4.17
C LEU A 94 -10.71 10.13 5.01
N ILE A 95 -10.57 9.84 6.30
CA ILE A 95 -11.68 9.76 7.26
C ILE A 95 -12.49 11.07 7.33
N ASN A 96 -11.84 12.21 7.12
CA ASN A 96 -12.49 13.54 7.08
C ASN A 96 -13.17 13.85 5.72
N GLY A 97 -13.18 12.90 4.78
CA GLY A 97 -13.76 13.06 3.44
C GLY A 97 -12.84 13.72 2.41
N SER A 98 -11.66 14.19 2.78
CA SER A 98 -10.70 14.81 1.86
C SER A 98 -10.27 13.80 0.79
N ILE A 99 -10.29 14.23 -0.47
CA ILE A 99 -9.81 13.44 -1.61
C ILE A 99 -8.28 13.46 -1.60
N VAL A 100 -7.69 12.28 -1.74
CA VAL A 100 -6.26 12.09 -1.89
C VAL A 100 -5.94 11.43 -3.24
N GLY A 101 -4.66 11.44 -3.63
CA GLY A 101 -4.23 10.88 -4.91
C GLY A 101 -4.51 9.39 -5.07
N GLY A 102 -4.59 8.96 -6.32
CA GLY A 102 -4.94 7.61 -6.69
C GLY A 102 -6.45 7.34 -6.66
N VAL A 103 -6.80 6.10 -6.94
CA VAL A 103 -8.18 5.62 -6.97
C VAL A 103 -8.28 4.26 -6.27
N ARG A 104 -9.50 3.90 -5.85
CA ARG A 104 -9.85 2.60 -5.30
C ARG A 104 -11.00 1.97 -6.07
N VAL A 105 -11.13 0.66 -5.98
CA VAL A 105 -12.23 -0.07 -6.62
C VAL A 105 -13.53 0.27 -5.93
N LYS A 106 -14.55 0.69 -6.69
CA LYS A 106 -15.90 0.93 -6.21
C LYS A 106 -16.75 -0.33 -6.31
N ASN A 107 -16.71 -0.99 -7.48
CA ASN A 107 -17.35 -2.28 -7.67
C ASN A 107 -16.65 -3.11 -8.75
N ILE A 108 -16.90 -4.40 -8.72
CA ILE A 108 -16.49 -5.38 -9.71
C ILE A 108 -17.74 -6.11 -10.18
N LYS A 109 -17.97 -6.11 -11.51
CA LYS A 109 -19.08 -6.85 -12.16
C LYS A 109 -18.50 -7.99 -12.98
N ARG A 110 -18.96 -9.21 -12.69
CA ARG A 110 -18.53 -10.43 -13.38
C ARG A 110 -19.66 -10.96 -14.21
N TYR A 111 -19.42 -11.07 -15.50
CA TYR A 111 -20.36 -11.57 -16.50
C TYR A 111 -19.94 -12.96 -16.99
N ASP A 112 -20.91 -13.88 -17.10
CA ASP A 112 -20.66 -15.27 -17.49
C ASP A 112 -20.67 -15.51 -19.03
N GLY A 113 -20.89 -14.46 -19.82
CA GLY A 113 -21.05 -14.56 -21.28
C GLY A 113 -22.47 -14.95 -21.72
N ALA A 114 -23.32 -15.41 -20.84
CA ALA A 114 -24.73 -15.78 -21.11
C ALA A 114 -25.73 -14.68 -20.68
N GLY A 115 -25.24 -13.56 -20.17
CA GLY A 115 -26.03 -12.40 -19.75
C GLY A 115 -26.27 -12.29 -18.25
N ASN A 116 -25.81 -13.25 -17.44
CA ASN A 116 -25.87 -13.12 -15.99
C ASN A 116 -24.72 -12.25 -15.48
N CYS A 117 -24.98 -11.46 -14.43
CA CYS A 117 -24.01 -10.57 -13.82
C CYS A 117 -24.00 -10.72 -12.30
N LEU A 118 -22.82 -10.93 -11.74
CA LEU A 118 -22.56 -10.88 -10.31
C LEU A 118 -21.81 -9.61 -9.97
N THR A 119 -22.36 -8.78 -9.10
CA THR A 119 -21.75 -7.54 -8.65
C THR A 119 -21.21 -7.68 -7.22
N THR A 120 -19.98 -7.27 -7.02
CA THR A 120 -19.37 -7.05 -5.70
C THR A 120 -19.17 -5.56 -5.52
N ASN A 121 -19.79 -4.95 -4.51
CA ASN A 121 -19.61 -3.55 -4.15
C ASN A 121 -18.63 -3.44 -2.99
N TYR A 122 -17.73 -2.46 -3.06
CA TYR A 122 -16.74 -2.18 -2.03
C TYR A 122 -17.09 -0.89 -1.28
N SER A 123 -16.93 -0.91 0.02
CA SER A 123 -16.96 0.29 0.85
C SER A 123 -15.77 0.29 1.80
N TYR A 124 -15.28 1.50 2.10
CA TYR A 124 -14.02 1.72 2.80
C TYR A 124 -14.24 2.67 3.96
N ALA A 125 -13.73 2.32 5.13
CA ALA A 125 -13.85 3.14 6.32
C ALA A 125 -12.49 3.50 6.91
N ASN A 126 -12.45 4.60 7.64
CA ASN A 126 -11.32 5.10 8.40
C ASN A 126 -10.04 5.25 7.56
N GLY A 127 -10.16 5.87 6.38
CA GLY A 127 -9.01 6.17 5.55
C GLY A 127 -8.00 7.06 6.29
N SER A 128 -6.81 6.55 6.52
CA SER A 128 -5.67 7.28 7.06
C SER A 128 -4.58 7.38 6.01
N GLY A 129 -3.94 8.54 5.87
CA GLY A 129 -2.96 8.76 4.81
C GLY A 129 -1.95 9.82 5.18
N VAL A 130 -0.88 9.86 4.42
CA VAL A 130 0.09 10.95 4.52
C VAL A 130 -0.50 12.15 3.79
N ILE A 131 -0.72 13.23 4.52
CA ILE A 131 -1.18 14.50 3.98
C ILE A 131 0.04 15.41 3.80
N ILE A 132 0.16 16.04 2.64
CA ILE A 132 1.15 17.07 2.38
C ILE A 132 0.47 18.42 2.65
N TYR A 133 0.99 19.19 3.60
CA TYR A 133 0.19 20.15 4.33
C TYR A 133 0.28 21.62 3.90
N SER A 134 1.37 22.06 3.33
CA SER A 134 1.47 23.51 3.03
C SER A 134 2.37 23.82 1.84
N ASN A 135 2.19 25.02 1.30
CA ASN A 135 3.08 25.56 0.28
C ASN A 135 4.53 25.73 0.82
N ASN A 136 4.67 25.98 2.10
CA ASN A 136 5.98 26.10 2.76
C ASN A 136 6.71 24.76 2.82
N ASP A 137 5.99 23.65 2.98
CA ASP A 137 6.58 22.30 2.95
C ASP A 137 7.24 22.00 1.60
N TYR A 138 6.80 22.66 0.52
CA TYR A 138 7.40 22.53 -0.79
C TYR A 138 8.69 23.32 -0.98
N THR A 139 8.77 24.53 -0.40
CA THR A 139 9.99 25.35 -0.51
C THR A 139 11.13 24.77 0.27
N ASP A 140 10.89 24.32 1.49
CA ASP A 140 11.89 23.73 2.33
C ASP A 140 12.36 22.37 1.79
N ASN A 141 11.45 21.57 1.29
CA ASN A 141 11.77 20.27 0.70
C ASN A 141 12.46 20.37 -0.66
N TRP A 142 12.33 21.48 -1.40
CA TRP A 142 13.00 21.64 -2.68
C TRP A 142 14.50 21.83 -2.56
N ASN A 143 14.93 22.75 -1.71
CA ASN A 143 16.34 22.97 -1.46
C ASN A 143 17.05 21.71 -1.00
N THR A 144 16.31 20.68 -0.71
CA THR A 144 16.70 19.48 -0.03
C THR A 144 16.51 18.23 -0.85
N GLY A 145 16.00 18.31 -2.06
CA GLY A 145 15.61 17.13 -2.82
C GLY A 145 14.49 16.32 -2.12
N GLY A 146 13.97 16.81 -1.00
CA GLY A 146 13.07 16.09 -0.10
C GLY A 146 11.65 15.96 -0.58
N LYS A 147 11.31 16.52 -1.73
CA LYS A 147 9.99 16.41 -2.34
C LYS A 147 9.48 14.98 -2.49
N PHE A 148 10.38 14.02 -2.64
CA PHE A 148 10.08 12.60 -2.77
C PHE A 148 10.10 11.85 -1.44
N CYS A 149 10.43 12.52 -0.33
CA CYS A 149 10.49 11.88 0.98
C CYS A 149 9.13 11.40 1.48
N TYR A 150 8.04 11.96 1.00
CA TYR A 150 6.69 11.52 1.35
C TYR A 150 6.22 10.30 0.56
N LEU A 151 6.93 9.94 -0.49
CA LEU A 151 6.73 8.70 -1.24
C LEU A 151 7.53 7.53 -0.67
N HIS A 152 8.02 7.65 0.56
CA HIS A 152 8.74 6.58 1.26
C HIS A 152 7.85 5.42 1.71
N ASP A 153 6.59 5.41 1.34
CA ASP A 153 5.86 4.18 1.32
C ASP A 153 6.26 3.42 0.05
N ASP A 154 7.13 2.42 0.19
CA ASP A 154 7.59 1.56 -0.91
C ASP A 154 6.43 0.87 -1.64
N LYS A 155 5.23 0.89 -1.06
CA LYS A 155 4.00 0.40 -1.67
C LYS A 155 3.28 1.44 -2.53
N ASN A 156 3.79 2.67 -2.62
CA ASN A 156 3.16 3.78 -3.36
C ASN A 156 1.69 4.05 -2.94
N THR A 157 1.38 3.83 -1.67
CA THR A 157 0.03 3.91 -1.13
C THR A 157 -0.21 5.28 -0.53
N SER A 158 -1.18 6.02 -1.05
CA SER A 158 -1.56 7.36 -0.56
C SER A 158 -2.48 7.30 0.66
N VAL A 159 -3.16 6.19 0.87
CA VAL A 159 -4.14 6.00 1.94
C VAL A 159 -4.24 4.55 2.37
N TYR A 160 -4.38 4.33 3.67
CA TYR A 160 -4.65 3.03 4.29
C TYR A 160 -6.07 3.04 4.86
N TYR A 161 -6.85 2.01 4.55
CA TYR A 161 -8.18 1.83 5.10
C TYR A 161 -8.13 0.77 6.19
N SER A 162 -8.59 1.12 7.40
CA SER A 162 -8.65 0.14 8.49
C SER A 162 -9.76 -0.89 8.30
N THR A 163 -10.76 -0.59 7.46
CA THR A 163 -11.86 -1.51 7.17
C THR A 163 -12.27 -1.43 5.71
N VAL A 164 -12.40 -2.59 5.08
CA VAL A 164 -12.97 -2.76 3.74
C VAL A 164 -14.13 -3.73 3.83
N THR A 165 -15.28 -3.35 3.29
CA THR A 165 -16.46 -4.22 3.23
C THR A 165 -16.77 -4.52 1.77
N GLU A 166 -16.84 -5.80 1.44
CA GLU A 166 -17.35 -6.32 0.19
C GLU A 166 -18.82 -6.73 0.39
N THR A 167 -19.70 -6.25 -0.48
CA THR A 167 -21.10 -6.65 -0.48
C THR A 167 -21.41 -7.34 -1.80
N LEU A 168 -21.77 -8.61 -1.71
CA LEU A 168 -22.07 -9.47 -2.86
C LEU A 168 -23.50 -9.25 -3.37
N SER A 169 -23.81 -9.69 -4.60
CA SER A 169 -25.13 -9.54 -5.23
C SER A 169 -26.28 -10.13 -4.43
N ASN A 170 -26.03 -11.19 -3.66
CA ASN A 170 -27.02 -11.84 -2.81
C ASN A 170 -27.20 -11.15 -1.43
N GLY A 171 -26.51 -10.02 -1.19
CA GLY A 171 -26.56 -9.27 0.06
C GLY A 171 -25.63 -9.77 1.17
N SER A 172 -24.92 -10.89 0.96
CA SER A 172 -23.88 -11.33 1.90
C SER A 172 -22.70 -10.36 1.90
N LYS A 173 -21.91 -10.34 2.99
CA LYS A 173 -20.81 -9.41 3.17
C LYS A 173 -19.55 -10.10 3.65
N ILE A 174 -18.43 -9.55 3.24
CA ILE A 174 -17.13 -9.85 3.82
C ILE A 174 -16.58 -8.52 4.37
N VAL A 175 -16.30 -8.49 5.66
CA VAL A 175 -15.71 -7.32 6.33
C VAL A 175 -14.29 -7.66 6.73
N SER A 176 -13.33 -6.95 6.12
CA SER A 176 -11.91 -7.14 6.36
C SER A 176 -11.35 -5.94 7.12
N SER A 177 -10.67 -6.21 8.24
CA SER A 177 -10.00 -5.18 9.06
C SER A 177 -8.48 -5.29 8.89
N TYR A 178 -7.84 -4.14 8.72
CA TYR A 178 -6.41 -4.05 8.44
C TYR A 178 -5.70 -3.14 9.46
N THR A 179 -4.40 -3.32 9.58
CA THR A 179 -3.55 -2.34 10.25
C THR A 179 -3.40 -1.08 9.40
N ASP A 180 -3.32 0.07 10.05
CA ASP A 180 -3.21 1.38 9.41
C ASP A 180 -1.99 2.19 9.92
N LEU A 181 -2.00 3.51 9.71
CA LEU A 181 -0.94 4.40 10.17
C LEU A 181 -0.81 4.45 11.71
N MET A 182 -1.90 4.22 12.44
CA MET A 182 -1.89 4.22 13.91
C MET A 182 -1.22 2.96 14.47
N ASP A 183 -1.35 1.83 13.77
CA ASP A 183 -0.70 0.56 14.15
C ASP A 183 0.80 0.56 13.81
N GLY A 184 1.17 1.25 12.72
CA GLY A 184 2.55 1.35 12.26
C GLY A 184 2.97 2.81 12.00
N PRO A 185 2.98 3.69 13.03
CA PRO A 185 3.42 5.05 12.85
C PRO A 185 4.89 5.10 12.47
N ASP A 186 5.23 6.08 11.64
CA ASP A 186 6.63 6.30 11.27
C ASP A 186 7.46 6.67 12.49
N GLU A 187 8.73 6.28 12.49
CA GLU A 187 9.67 6.75 13.51
C GLU A 187 10.15 8.15 13.14
N PRO A 188 10.13 9.10 14.09
CA PRO A 188 10.66 10.43 13.84
C PRO A 188 12.15 10.36 13.48
N SER A 189 12.55 11.21 12.54
CA SER A 189 13.97 11.40 12.24
C SER A 189 14.71 12.05 13.39
N MET A 190 15.99 11.73 13.53
CA MET A 190 16.86 12.43 14.48
C MET A 190 17.45 13.69 13.81
N ARG A 191 17.38 14.80 14.51
CA ARG A 191 17.97 16.07 14.09
C ARG A 191 19.25 16.33 14.87
N HIS A 192 20.36 16.51 14.15
CA HIS A 192 21.61 17.03 14.71
C HIS A 192 21.79 18.47 14.24
N ILE A 193 21.77 19.42 15.17
CA ILE A 193 22.04 20.82 14.90
C ILE A 193 23.53 21.03 15.11
N ASN A 194 24.30 21.33 14.07
CA ASN A 194 25.62 21.89 14.22
C ASN A 194 25.46 23.39 14.51
N ARG A 195 25.57 23.75 15.76
CA ARG A 195 25.56 25.12 16.24
C ARG A 195 26.94 25.73 15.95
N ILE A 196 27.02 26.67 15.01
CA ILE A 196 28.07 27.67 15.06
C ILE A 196 27.62 28.67 16.12
N GLU A 197 28.41 28.80 17.16
CA GLU A 197 28.13 29.70 18.28
C GLU A 197 28.09 31.16 17.82
N SER A 198 26.93 31.69 17.53
CA SER A 198 26.62 33.10 17.65
C SER A 198 25.09 33.30 17.64
N GLU A 199 24.58 33.60 18.81
CA GLU A 199 23.35 34.33 19.11
C GLU A 199 22.18 34.20 18.14
N GLY A 200 21.21 33.38 18.51
CA GLY A 200 19.91 33.35 17.90
C GLY A 200 19.39 31.94 17.66
N ILE A 201 18.43 31.53 18.44
CA ILE A 201 17.67 30.29 18.20
C ILE A 201 16.86 30.53 16.94
N CYS A 202 17.26 29.97 15.80
CA CYS A 202 16.38 29.88 14.65
C CYS A 202 15.28 28.85 14.94
N ASN A 203 14.10 29.33 15.28
CA ASN A 203 12.91 28.51 15.45
C ASN A 203 12.27 28.09 14.11
N ASP A 204 12.80 28.56 12.97
CA ASP A 204 12.29 28.32 11.63
C ASP A 204 12.91 27.05 11.00
N ALA A 205 13.11 26.04 11.80
CA ALA A 205 13.49 24.76 11.21
C ALA A 205 12.30 24.17 10.44
N PRO A 206 12.52 23.63 9.25
CA PRO A 206 11.47 22.98 8.51
C PRO A 206 10.74 21.97 9.41
N THR A 207 9.43 22.11 9.48
CA THR A 207 8.56 21.31 10.37
C THR A 207 8.39 19.89 9.88
N VAL A 208 8.81 19.62 8.64
CA VAL A 208 8.58 18.33 7.96
C VAL A 208 9.90 17.70 7.57
N PHE A 209 10.31 16.71 8.34
CA PHE A 209 11.48 15.89 8.04
C PHE A 209 11.05 14.52 7.54
N PRO A 210 11.85 13.86 6.68
CA PRO A 210 11.57 12.49 6.32
C PRO A 210 11.63 11.61 7.58
N ASN A 211 10.49 11.07 7.97
CA ASN A 211 10.41 10.08 9.02
C ASN A 211 10.89 8.72 8.48
N SER A 212 11.35 7.87 9.39
CA SER A 212 11.67 6.49 9.04
C SER A 212 10.38 5.70 8.91
N SER A 213 10.00 5.38 7.67
CA SER A 213 8.73 4.71 7.38
C SER A 213 8.68 3.30 7.95
N ARG A 214 7.53 2.93 8.49
CA ARG A 214 7.19 1.57 8.91
C ARG A 214 6.09 0.96 8.06
N PHE A 215 6.11 1.23 6.77
CA PHE A 215 5.09 0.79 5.80
C PHE A 215 4.78 -0.70 5.87
N TRP A 216 5.75 -1.56 6.19
CA TRP A 216 5.56 -3.01 6.30
C TRP A 216 4.61 -3.43 7.42
N ARG A 217 4.34 -2.58 8.40
CA ARG A 217 3.37 -2.83 9.48
C ARG A 217 1.96 -2.44 9.12
N ARG A 218 1.75 -1.83 7.95
CA ARG A 218 0.46 -1.33 7.47
C ARG A 218 -0.16 -2.27 6.45
N ALA A 219 -1.48 -2.20 6.30
CA ALA A 219 -2.26 -3.05 5.41
C ALA A 219 -2.10 -4.56 5.67
N LEU A 220 -1.81 -4.97 6.90
CA LEU A 220 -1.83 -6.35 7.32
C LEU A 220 -3.27 -6.72 7.70
N LEU A 221 -3.79 -7.81 7.14
CA LEU A 221 -5.14 -8.30 7.46
C LEU A 221 -5.18 -8.81 8.90
N ARG A 222 -5.97 -8.15 9.75
CA ARG A 222 -6.15 -8.51 11.18
C ARG A 222 -7.31 -9.47 11.38
N GLU A 223 -8.39 -9.22 10.65
CA GLU A 223 -9.62 -9.96 10.79
C GLU A 223 -10.43 -9.94 9.50
N GLU A 224 -11.05 -11.04 9.17
CA GLU A 224 -12.05 -11.16 8.13
C GLU A 224 -13.31 -11.81 8.71
N ILE A 225 -14.45 -11.14 8.55
CA ILE A 225 -15.75 -11.65 9.00
C ILE A 225 -16.66 -11.80 7.80
N GLN A 226 -17.20 -12.99 7.62
CA GLN A 226 -18.17 -13.29 6.59
C GLN A 226 -19.58 -13.31 7.19
N TYR A 227 -20.48 -12.56 6.59
CA TYR A 227 -21.89 -12.49 6.97
C TYR A 227 -22.77 -13.07 5.87
N SER A 228 -23.81 -13.79 6.27
CA SER A 228 -24.89 -14.23 5.37
C SER A 228 -25.69 -13.03 4.84
N SER A 229 -26.56 -13.28 3.86
CA SER A 229 -27.54 -12.30 3.38
C SER A 229 -28.51 -11.81 4.47
N THR A 230 -28.71 -12.59 5.52
CA THR A 230 -29.52 -12.24 6.70
C THR A 230 -28.71 -11.53 7.80
N ARG A 231 -27.46 -11.13 7.52
CA ARG A 231 -26.54 -10.43 8.43
C ARG A 231 -26.08 -11.26 9.63
N GLN A 232 -26.20 -12.57 9.58
CA GLN A 232 -25.62 -13.45 10.59
C GLN A 232 -24.15 -13.67 10.28
N GLU A 233 -23.29 -13.62 11.29
CA GLU A 233 -21.90 -14.00 11.17
C GLU A 233 -21.80 -15.52 10.87
N VAL A 234 -21.16 -15.86 9.76
CA VAL A 234 -20.98 -17.24 9.30
C VAL A 234 -19.59 -17.74 9.62
N LYS A 235 -18.59 -16.89 9.41
CA LYS A 235 -17.18 -17.24 9.61
C LYS A 235 -16.39 -16.01 10.03
N ARG A 236 -15.43 -16.21 10.93
CA ARG A 236 -14.45 -15.21 11.34
C ARG A 236 -13.06 -15.81 11.29
N VAL A 237 -12.13 -15.08 10.69
CA VAL A 237 -10.72 -15.42 10.64
C VAL A 237 -9.95 -14.26 11.27
N GLN A 238 -9.14 -14.57 12.28
CA GLN A 238 -8.32 -13.57 12.98
C GLN A 238 -6.84 -13.91 12.83
N TYR A 239 -6.03 -12.92 12.50
CA TYR A 239 -4.60 -13.03 12.31
C TYR A 239 -3.86 -12.30 13.45
N LYS A 240 -2.88 -12.94 14.02
CA LYS A 240 -1.94 -12.34 14.95
C LYS A 240 -0.56 -12.33 14.34
N TYR A 241 0.10 -11.19 14.41
CA TYR A 241 1.44 -11.00 13.85
C TYR A 241 2.47 -10.81 14.96
N GLU A 242 3.67 -11.30 14.71
CA GLU A 242 4.84 -11.05 15.53
C GLU A 242 5.87 -10.24 14.72
N PHE A 243 6.44 -9.21 15.36
CA PHE A 243 7.46 -8.34 14.79
C PHE A 243 8.79 -8.62 15.47
N LYS A 244 9.79 -9.06 14.72
CA LYS A 244 11.11 -9.43 15.26
C LYS A 244 12.04 -8.22 15.28
N LYS A 245 11.82 -7.29 16.21
CA LYS A 245 12.59 -6.04 16.35
C LYS A 245 14.11 -6.26 16.47
N HIS A 246 14.55 -7.37 17.06
CA HIS A 246 15.97 -7.69 17.22
C HIS A 246 16.67 -8.07 15.91
N VAL A 247 15.92 -8.32 14.85
CA VAL A 247 16.43 -8.64 13.50
C VAL A 247 16.25 -7.48 12.53
N ARG A 248 15.82 -6.35 13.05
CA ARG A 248 15.60 -5.13 12.28
C ARG A 248 16.88 -4.74 11.54
N LYS A 249 16.78 -4.57 10.23
CA LYS A 249 17.83 -3.98 9.41
C LYS A 249 17.58 -2.50 9.24
N GLU A 250 18.64 -1.73 9.31
CA GLU A 250 18.61 -0.28 9.22
C GLU A 250 19.69 0.20 8.25
N ILE A 251 19.29 1.04 7.29
CA ILE A 251 20.19 1.80 6.44
C ILE A 251 19.94 3.27 6.74
N LYS A 252 20.95 3.99 7.19
CA LYS A 252 20.84 5.42 7.51
C LYS A 252 20.89 6.26 6.25
N GLY A 253 19.92 7.14 6.10
CA GLY A 253 19.93 8.23 5.16
C GLY A 253 20.31 9.53 5.87
N TYR A 254 21.02 10.38 5.19
CA TYR A 254 21.45 11.67 5.70
C TYR A 254 20.95 12.76 4.80
N TYR A 255 20.52 13.83 5.43
CA TYR A 255 20.04 15.00 4.76
C TYR A 255 20.63 16.24 5.43
N VAL A 256 21.24 17.13 4.63
CA VAL A 256 21.81 18.40 5.12
C VAL A 256 20.95 19.53 4.58
N HIS A 257 20.40 20.30 5.49
CA HIS A 257 19.69 21.53 5.18
C HIS A 257 20.56 22.73 5.51
N GLU A 258 20.89 23.50 4.49
CA GLU A 258 21.66 24.73 4.64
C GLU A 258 20.75 25.93 4.39
N TYR A 259 20.83 26.92 5.24
CA TYR A 259 20.17 28.19 5.02
C TYR A 259 21.03 29.38 5.44
N ASN A 260 20.92 30.43 4.68
CA ASN A 260 21.62 31.68 4.96
C ASN A 260 20.83 32.48 6.01
N MET A 261 21.49 32.81 7.11
CA MET A 261 20.93 33.71 8.09
C MET A 261 20.99 35.18 7.57
N PRO A 262 20.07 36.05 8.03
CA PRO A 262 20.14 37.48 7.71
C PRO A 262 21.48 38.14 8.06
N THR A 263 22.25 37.54 8.97
CA THR A 263 23.60 37.96 9.37
C THR A 263 24.69 37.53 8.40
N GLY A 264 24.35 36.80 7.31
CA GLY A 264 25.30 36.24 6.36
C GLY A 264 25.98 34.94 6.82
N ALA A 265 25.61 34.42 8.00
CA ALA A 265 26.14 33.14 8.46
C ALA A 265 25.38 31.98 7.80
N LEU A 266 26.12 30.94 7.41
CA LEU A 266 25.56 29.70 6.91
C LEU A 266 25.27 28.76 8.09
N LEU A 267 24.03 28.31 8.22
CA LEU A 267 23.65 27.33 9.22
C LEU A 267 23.29 26.02 8.53
N SER A 268 23.89 24.92 8.97
CA SER A 268 23.59 23.59 8.44
C SER A 268 22.96 22.70 9.51
N ASN A 269 21.85 22.07 9.18
CA ASN A 269 21.22 21.04 9.98
C ASN A 269 21.44 19.68 9.31
N LEU A 270 22.02 18.76 10.06
CA LEU A 270 22.08 17.35 9.64
C LEU A 270 20.84 16.62 10.17
N ILE A 271 20.06 16.06 9.28
CA ILE A 271 18.92 15.24 9.60
C ILE A 271 19.26 13.79 9.25
N VAL A 272 19.07 12.90 10.21
CA VAL A 272 19.31 11.48 10.03
C VAL A 272 17.95 10.77 10.06
N TYR A 273 17.63 10.10 8.99
CA TYR A 273 16.48 9.20 8.89
C TYR A 273 16.95 7.79 8.56
N SER A 274 16.09 6.81 8.71
CA SER A 274 16.48 5.43 8.50
C SER A 274 15.51 4.74 7.54
N TRP A 275 16.08 4.00 6.61
CA TRP A 275 15.37 2.97 5.87
C TRP A 275 15.33 1.72 6.74
N LEU A 276 14.14 1.35 7.17
CA LEU A 276 13.95 0.28 8.13
C LEU A 276 13.32 -0.93 7.44
N SER A 277 13.77 -2.10 7.83
CA SER A 277 13.12 -3.37 7.45
C SER A 277 13.10 -4.29 8.67
N GLU A 278 11.94 -4.86 8.95
CA GLU A 278 11.72 -5.76 10.07
C GLU A 278 10.90 -6.96 9.58
N PRO A 279 11.33 -8.20 9.84
CA PRO A 279 10.54 -9.36 9.48
C PRO A 279 9.21 -9.39 10.23
N ILE A 280 8.15 -9.71 9.49
CA ILE A 280 6.79 -9.88 10.01
C ILE A 280 6.41 -11.35 9.83
N TYR A 281 5.89 -11.94 10.89
CA TYR A 281 5.42 -13.32 10.89
C TYR A 281 3.99 -13.39 11.33
N VAL A 282 3.25 -14.32 10.77
CA VAL A 282 1.96 -14.74 11.32
C VAL A 282 2.25 -15.61 12.53
N ASP A 283 1.97 -15.11 13.73
CA ASP A 283 2.09 -15.91 14.98
C ASP A 283 1.01 -16.97 15.01
N SER A 284 -0.22 -16.56 14.76
CA SER A 284 -1.35 -17.49 14.77
C SER A 284 -2.51 -17.00 13.91
N VAL A 285 -3.33 -17.96 13.46
CA VAL A 285 -4.59 -17.75 12.77
C VAL A 285 -5.68 -18.47 13.54
N ARG A 286 -6.73 -17.77 13.93
CA ARG A 286 -7.91 -18.33 14.59
C ARG A 286 -9.09 -18.30 13.63
N ILE A 287 -9.77 -19.42 13.46
CA ILE A 287 -10.98 -19.54 12.66
C ILE A 287 -12.12 -19.97 13.58
N THR A 288 -13.24 -19.25 13.50
CA THR A 288 -14.50 -19.56 14.17
C THR A 288 -15.65 -19.44 13.18
N GLY A 289 -16.74 -20.13 13.40
CA GLY A 289 -17.90 -19.98 12.54
C GLY A 289 -19.07 -20.89 12.95
N VAL A 290 -20.19 -20.72 12.27
CA VAL A 290 -21.36 -21.57 12.41
C VAL A 290 -21.03 -22.91 11.75
N ASP A 291 -21.28 -24.00 12.47
CA ASP A 291 -21.01 -25.38 12.00
C ASP A 291 -19.54 -25.65 11.57
N ILE A 292 -18.63 -24.78 12.00
CA ILE A 292 -17.19 -24.93 11.77
C ILE A 292 -16.51 -25.07 13.14
N PRO A 293 -15.76 -26.16 13.40
CA PRO A 293 -14.98 -26.27 14.63
C PRO A 293 -14.03 -25.09 14.79
N THR A 294 -13.97 -24.50 15.97
CA THR A 294 -12.97 -23.47 16.27
C THR A 294 -11.57 -24.07 16.12
N THR A 295 -10.76 -23.44 15.32
CA THR A 295 -9.35 -23.84 15.13
C THR A 295 -8.42 -22.69 15.43
N VAL A 296 -7.26 -23.02 16.01
CA VAL A 296 -6.15 -22.09 16.17
C VAL A 296 -4.90 -22.71 15.55
N THR A 297 -4.44 -22.14 14.48
CA THR A 297 -3.19 -22.52 13.83
C THR A 297 -2.06 -21.64 14.38
N LYS A 298 -1.02 -22.25 14.92
CA LYS A 298 0.19 -21.56 15.40
C LYS A 298 1.37 -21.92 14.51
N TYR A 299 2.21 -20.94 14.23
CA TYR A 299 3.38 -21.07 13.37
C TYR A 299 4.66 -20.95 14.20
N THR A 300 5.63 -21.81 13.90
CA THR A 300 6.99 -21.71 14.43
C THR A 300 7.96 -21.51 13.27
N TYR A 301 8.92 -20.62 13.44
CA TYR A 301 9.85 -20.20 12.39
C TYR A 301 11.27 -20.59 12.77
N ASP A 302 12.07 -20.93 11.75
CA ASP A 302 13.52 -21.12 11.90
C ASP A 302 14.15 -19.79 12.40
N PRO A 303 15.02 -19.84 13.42
CA PRO A 303 15.56 -18.61 14.02
C PRO A 303 16.61 -17.92 13.13
N THR A 304 17.13 -18.58 12.11
CA THR A 304 18.20 -18.06 11.23
C THR A 304 17.64 -17.56 9.91
N TYR A 305 16.81 -18.36 9.26
CA TYR A 305 16.27 -18.06 7.92
C TYR A 305 14.84 -17.56 7.96
N TYR A 306 14.19 -17.63 9.13
CA TYR A 306 12.83 -17.13 9.34
C TYR A 306 11.76 -17.77 8.44
N LEU A 307 12.01 -18.99 7.99
CA LEU A 307 11.05 -19.79 7.24
C LEU A 307 10.17 -20.61 8.20
N PRO A 308 8.88 -20.84 7.89
CA PRO A 308 7.98 -21.61 8.77
C PRO A 308 8.41 -23.09 8.82
N VAL A 309 8.78 -23.57 10.00
CA VAL A 309 9.24 -24.95 10.23
C VAL A 309 8.21 -25.84 10.91
N GLU A 310 7.24 -25.26 11.59
CA GLU A 310 6.12 -26.01 12.16
C GLU A 310 4.84 -25.21 12.05
N GLU A 311 3.77 -25.88 11.66
CA GLU A 311 2.39 -25.44 11.73
C GLU A 311 1.64 -26.40 12.66
N LYS A 312 1.06 -25.87 13.74
CA LYS A 312 0.28 -26.61 14.72
C LYS A 312 -1.15 -26.13 14.74
N VAL A 313 -2.07 -26.97 14.29
CA VAL A 313 -3.50 -26.72 14.36
C VAL A 313 -4.04 -27.33 15.66
N VAL A 314 -4.77 -26.54 16.43
CA VAL A 314 -5.45 -26.95 17.66
C VAL A 314 -6.94 -26.77 17.45
N TYR A 315 -7.72 -27.81 17.67
CA TYR A 315 -9.18 -27.80 17.62
C TYR A 315 -9.76 -27.53 19.00
N ASP A 316 -10.98 -27.04 19.04
CA ASP A 316 -11.71 -26.75 20.29
C ASP A 316 -11.87 -27.97 21.23
N ARG A 317 -11.88 -29.18 20.66
CA ARG A 317 -11.94 -30.46 21.41
C ARG A 317 -10.58 -30.88 21.98
N GLY A 318 -9.52 -30.09 21.78
CA GLY A 318 -8.17 -30.40 22.24
C GLY A 318 -7.33 -31.25 21.29
N ASP A 319 -7.92 -31.76 20.22
CA ASP A 319 -7.18 -32.45 19.18
C ASP A 319 -6.15 -31.53 18.53
N THR A 320 -4.99 -32.10 18.17
CA THR A 320 -3.93 -31.33 17.54
C THR A 320 -3.39 -32.03 16.30
N TYR A 321 -3.18 -31.25 15.25
CA TYR A 321 -2.50 -31.70 14.04
C TYR A 321 -1.24 -30.86 13.85
N ARG A 322 -0.14 -31.47 13.42
CA ARG A 322 1.15 -30.79 13.20
C ARG A 322 1.73 -31.14 11.85
N VAL A 323 2.14 -30.12 11.13
CA VAL A 323 2.96 -30.24 9.92
C VAL A 323 4.34 -29.68 10.25
N LYS A 324 5.40 -30.45 9.97
CA LYS A 324 6.79 -30.00 10.06
C LYS A 324 7.39 -29.94 8.68
N THR A 325 7.94 -28.78 8.34
CA THR A 325 8.62 -28.53 7.07
C THR A 325 10.12 -28.53 7.29
N LYS A 326 10.84 -29.34 6.50
CA LYS A 326 12.31 -29.34 6.46
C LYS A 326 12.77 -28.69 5.17
N TYR A 327 13.75 -27.82 5.28
CA TYR A 327 14.38 -27.13 4.17
C TYR A 327 15.78 -27.68 3.90
N PRO A 328 16.41 -27.45 2.75
CA PRO A 328 17.76 -27.96 2.45
C PRO A 328 18.80 -27.63 3.54
N PHE A 329 18.76 -26.44 4.13
CA PHE A 329 19.67 -26.06 5.22
C PHE A 329 19.49 -26.91 6.50
N SER A 330 18.33 -27.52 6.71
CA SER A 330 18.09 -28.42 7.86
C SER A 330 18.91 -29.71 7.76
N PHE A 331 19.43 -30.07 6.57
CA PHE A 331 20.20 -31.26 6.31
C PHE A 331 21.71 -31.00 6.27
N GLN A 332 22.14 -29.74 6.09
CA GLN A 332 23.57 -29.37 6.05
C GLN A 332 24.29 -29.71 7.37
N ALA A 333 23.63 -29.49 8.51
CA ALA A 333 24.19 -29.80 9.83
C ALA A 333 24.39 -31.31 10.10
N GLN A 334 23.82 -32.17 9.25
CA GLN A 334 23.92 -33.63 9.39
C GLN A 334 24.93 -34.25 8.43
N GLY A 335 25.65 -33.46 7.65
CA GLY A 335 26.66 -33.93 6.70
C GLY A 335 26.07 -34.73 5.52
N ASN A 336 24.79 -34.59 5.23
CA ASN A 336 24.08 -35.33 4.19
C ASN A 336 23.87 -34.53 2.88
N LEU A 337 24.62 -33.41 2.70
CA LEU A 337 24.71 -32.66 1.44
C LEU A 337 26.15 -32.31 1.12
#